data_abaafad1ac6840d8ee6553fcc0be6436
#
_entry.id   abaafad1ac6840d8ee6553fcc0be6436
#
_cell.length_a   1.000
_cell.length_b   1.000
_cell.length_c   1.000
_cell.angle_alpha   90.00
_cell.angle_beta   90.00
_cell.angle_gamma   90.00
#
_symmetry.space_group_name_H-M   'P 1'
#
loop_
_entity.id
_entity.type
_entity.pdbx_description
1 polymer ?
#
loop_
_entity_poly.entity_id
_entity_poly.type
_entity_poly.pdbx_seq_one_letter_code
_entity_poly.pdbx_strand_id
1 'polypeptide(L)'
;MKSLFSYLVIFLLLFIYSSKHELKYKDTFEPVFSTYKTDSAGTLAPVEKDEIFYGLLTPVEICAIFNRLGVPYNNATLNPTSNRDQYLSSSKASINTGIYGVDFGYLKMFGIGQEMINYMVTIRDMSNKLGIPDNFLTEPIKRIQADMSEPDTIMSLMNDAFTKMEDHLRAGGRESTAGLMVMGGWVEAMFIATQLVYNPAKPDPEVVEKIAEQKYTLTTLLSFMKNYYDDPVVVYYTKKLKFLKNYFDTFDIYFKKGDLEIDRSKQVFRSSGSEMTVTVETLNKIRDYVSKLRTEMVTP
;
A
#
# COMPACT_ATOMS: atom_id res chain seq x y z
N MET A 1 0.72 -9.10 18.54
CA MET A 1 0.77 -7.82 17.75
C MET A 1 1.07 -8.18 16.33
N LYS A 2 0.11 -8.01 15.43
CA LYS A 2 0.30 -8.28 14.00
C LYS A 2 1.06 -7.10 13.40
N SER A 3 2.07 -7.38 12.59
CA SER A 3 3.03 -6.42 12.13
C SER A 3 2.45 -5.49 11.04
N LEU A 4 2.89 -4.25 11.01
CA LEU A 4 2.46 -3.23 10.06
C LEU A 4 2.94 -3.53 8.63
N PHE A 5 4.02 -4.28 8.53
CA PHE A 5 4.58 -4.73 7.26
C PHE A 5 3.86 -5.93 6.67
N SER A 6 3.26 -6.75 7.53
CA SER A 6 2.21 -7.66 7.11
C SER A 6 1.18 -6.89 6.29
N TYR A 7 0.99 -5.60 6.57
CA TYR A 7 0.07 -4.72 5.85
C TYR A 7 0.65 -4.15 4.55
N LEU A 8 1.97 -4.00 4.41
CA LEU A 8 2.56 -3.61 3.12
C LEU A 8 2.55 -4.78 2.13
N VAL A 9 2.69 -5.97 2.61
CA VAL A 9 2.61 -7.20 1.80
C VAL A 9 1.20 -7.78 1.82
N ILE A 10 0.42 -7.54 2.84
CA ILE A 10 -1.05 -7.63 2.85
C ILE A 10 -1.61 -6.62 1.84
N PHE A 11 -0.98 -5.50 1.63
CA PHE A 11 -1.13 -4.63 0.49
C PHE A 11 -1.00 -5.40 -0.83
N LEU A 12 -0.19 -6.42 -0.85
CA LEU A 12 -0.01 -7.34 -1.96
C LEU A 12 -0.94 -8.57 -1.91
N LEU A 13 -1.53 -8.91 -0.76
CA LEU A 13 -2.17 -10.22 -0.55
C LEU A 13 -3.60 -10.22 0.00
N LEU A 14 -4.10 -9.13 0.56
CA LEU A 14 -5.41 -9.12 1.25
C LEU A 14 -6.62 -9.31 0.35
N PHE A 15 -6.44 -9.66 -0.90
CA PHE A 15 -7.56 -9.84 -1.82
C PHE A 15 -8.08 -11.27 -1.98
N ILE A 16 -7.39 -12.26 -1.48
CA ILE A 16 -7.97 -13.62 -1.43
C ILE A 16 -8.89 -13.78 -0.21
N TYR A 17 -8.81 -12.88 0.78
CA TYR A 17 -9.53 -13.03 2.06
C TYR A 17 -10.55 -11.93 2.40
N SER A 18 -10.76 -10.94 1.54
CA SER A 18 -11.74 -9.86 1.77
C SER A 18 -13.20 -10.29 1.74
N SER A 19 -13.49 -11.58 1.62
CA SER A 19 -14.87 -12.07 1.55
C SER A 19 -15.51 -12.43 2.91
N LYS A 20 -14.87 -12.17 4.04
CA LYS A 20 -15.37 -12.66 5.35
C LYS A 20 -15.49 -11.64 6.48
N HIS A 21 -15.35 -10.34 6.25
CA HIS A 21 -15.65 -9.38 7.31
C HIS A 21 -16.95 -8.64 7.02
N GLU A 22 -17.99 -8.97 7.82
CA GLU A 22 -19.22 -8.20 7.90
C GLU A 22 -18.91 -6.76 8.30
N LEU A 23 -19.07 -5.84 7.38
CA LEU A 23 -19.20 -4.43 7.68
C LEU A 23 -20.53 -4.23 8.41
N LYS A 24 -20.50 -4.20 9.74
CA LYS A 24 -21.64 -3.71 10.53
C LYS A 24 -21.78 -2.22 10.27
N TYR A 25 -22.68 -1.87 9.37
CA TYR A 25 -23.10 -0.50 9.14
C TYR A 25 -23.78 0.06 10.40
N LYS A 26 -23.21 1.08 11.00
CA LYS A 26 -23.89 1.94 11.98
C LYS A 26 -24.39 3.20 11.28
N ASP A 27 -25.67 3.50 11.44
CA ASP A 27 -26.39 4.63 10.82
C ASP A 27 -25.92 6.05 11.26
N THR A 28 -24.82 6.16 11.99
CA THR A 28 -24.25 7.42 12.42
C THR A 28 -22.79 7.48 11.95
N PHE A 29 -22.50 8.45 11.14
CA PHE A 29 -21.15 8.79 10.68
C PHE A 29 -20.37 9.38 11.87
N GLU A 30 -20.00 8.53 12.83
CA GLU A 30 -18.93 8.87 13.74
C GLU A 30 -17.61 8.49 13.06
N PRO A 31 -16.64 9.41 12.98
CA PRO A 31 -15.32 9.05 12.48
C PRO A 31 -14.78 7.93 13.39
N VAL A 32 -14.59 6.75 12.82
CA VAL A 32 -14.09 5.55 13.50
C VAL A 32 -12.63 5.70 13.94
N PHE A 33 -12.15 6.91 14.11
CA PHE A 33 -10.76 7.23 14.42
C PHE A 33 -10.64 7.95 15.76
N SER A 34 -10.99 7.29 16.86
CA SER A 34 -10.39 7.71 18.11
C SER A 34 -9.13 6.86 18.34
N THR A 35 -7.99 7.51 18.25
CA THR A 35 -6.70 6.92 18.62
C THR A 35 -6.57 6.66 20.14
N TYR A 36 -7.65 6.91 20.91
CA TYR A 36 -7.68 6.74 22.34
C TYR A 36 -9.02 6.13 22.78
N LYS A 37 -8.96 5.08 23.57
CA LYS A 37 -10.11 4.62 24.38
C LYS A 37 -9.96 5.20 25.77
N THR A 38 -11.04 5.73 26.32
CA THR A 38 -11.09 6.10 27.72
C THR A 38 -11.36 4.83 28.51
N ASP A 39 -10.51 4.49 29.48
CA ASP A 39 -10.78 3.41 30.41
C ASP A 39 -11.88 3.81 31.42
N SER A 40 -12.30 2.86 32.24
CA SER A 40 -13.33 3.09 33.26
C SER A 40 -12.93 4.11 34.34
N ALA A 41 -11.67 4.58 34.35
CA ALA A 41 -11.16 5.61 35.25
C ALA A 41 -11.03 6.98 34.57
N GLY A 42 -11.43 7.10 33.27
CA GLY A 42 -11.32 8.35 32.51
C GLY A 42 -9.90 8.62 31.96
N THR A 43 -9.00 7.65 32.04
CA THR A 43 -7.63 7.77 31.54
C THR A 43 -7.59 7.42 30.07
N LEU A 44 -6.93 8.25 29.24
CA LEU A 44 -6.73 7.98 27.83
C LEU A 44 -5.69 6.87 27.69
N ALA A 45 -6.12 5.66 27.35
CA ALA A 45 -5.22 4.57 27.00
C ALA A 45 -4.93 4.59 25.49
N PRO A 46 -3.69 4.32 25.05
CA PRO A 46 -3.42 4.11 23.63
C PRO A 46 -4.30 2.97 23.13
N VAL A 47 -5.00 3.19 22.03
CA VAL A 47 -5.69 2.09 21.33
C VAL A 47 -4.62 1.11 20.89
N GLU A 48 -4.77 -0.18 21.21
CA GLU A 48 -3.90 -1.22 20.64
C GLU A 48 -3.84 -1.06 19.13
N LYS A 49 -2.61 -1.14 18.60
CA LYS A 49 -2.26 -0.81 17.20
C LYS A 49 -2.81 -1.81 16.17
N ASP A 50 -3.96 -2.41 16.41
CA ASP A 50 -4.70 -3.21 15.43
C ASP A 50 -5.58 -2.32 14.54
N GLU A 51 -5.04 -1.19 14.08
CA GLU A 51 -5.73 -0.37 13.09
C GLU A 51 -5.74 -1.08 11.75
N ILE A 52 -6.91 -1.53 11.39
CA ILE A 52 -7.21 -2.16 10.11
C ILE A 52 -7.10 -1.10 9.02
N PHE A 53 -6.16 -1.28 8.11
CA PHE A 53 -6.06 -0.47 6.89
C PHE A 53 -7.18 -0.88 5.92
N TYR A 54 -8.32 -0.22 6.00
CA TYR A 54 -9.39 -0.39 5.01
C TYR A 54 -9.04 0.34 3.71
N GLY A 55 -9.22 -0.33 2.58
CA GLY A 55 -9.28 0.31 1.26
C GLY A 55 -7.96 0.68 0.62
N LEU A 56 -6.82 0.13 1.09
CA LEU A 56 -5.57 0.27 0.34
C LEU A 56 -5.72 -0.39 -1.03
N LEU A 57 -5.50 0.36 -2.11
CA LEU A 57 -5.32 -0.21 -3.45
C LEU A 57 -4.16 -1.20 -3.40
N THR A 58 -4.50 -2.47 -3.48
CA THR A 58 -3.47 -3.51 -3.53
C THR A 58 -2.99 -3.68 -4.96
N PRO A 59 -1.75 -4.07 -5.20
CA PRO A 59 -1.31 -4.46 -6.53
C PRO A 59 -2.20 -5.51 -7.17
N VAL A 60 -2.83 -6.40 -6.38
CA VAL A 60 -3.77 -7.42 -6.90
C VAL A 60 -5.04 -6.79 -7.45
N GLU A 61 -5.64 -5.80 -6.76
CA GLU A 61 -6.80 -5.06 -7.30
C GLU A 61 -6.44 -4.28 -8.54
N ILE A 62 -5.32 -3.54 -8.47
CA ILE A 62 -4.81 -2.80 -9.61
C ILE A 62 -4.68 -3.73 -10.81
N CYS A 63 -4.20 -4.91 -10.64
CA CYS A 63 -3.94 -5.83 -11.73
C CYS A 63 -5.14 -6.68 -12.15
N ALA A 64 -6.10 -6.97 -11.27
CA ALA A 64 -7.39 -7.47 -11.69
C ALA A 64 -8.07 -6.44 -12.64
N ILE A 65 -7.93 -5.15 -12.33
CA ILE A 65 -8.35 -4.05 -13.19
C ILE A 65 -7.49 -4.02 -14.47
N PHE A 66 -6.17 -4.15 -14.38
CA PHE A 66 -5.27 -4.21 -15.54
C PHE A 66 -5.65 -5.33 -16.51
N ASN A 67 -5.85 -6.56 -15.99
CA ASN A 67 -6.24 -7.70 -16.81
C ASN A 67 -7.59 -7.46 -17.50
N ARG A 68 -8.56 -6.90 -16.76
CA ARG A 68 -9.87 -6.58 -17.30
C ARG A 68 -9.84 -5.49 -18.37
N LEU A 69 -9.04 -4.46 -18.17
CA LEU A 69 -8.86 -3.34 -19.10
C LEU A 69 -7.86 -3.65 -20.22
N GLY A 70 -7.18 -4.80 -20.18
CA GLY A 70 -6.16 -5.16 -21.15
C GLY A 70 -4.94 -4.21 -21.15
N VAL A 71 -4.61 -3.62 -20.01
CA VAL A 71 -3.43 -2.74 -19.88
C VAL A 71 -2.16 -3.56 -20.07
N PRO A 72 -1.28 -3.19 -21.01
CA PRO A 72 -0.06 -3.95 -21.28
C PRO A 72 0.98 -3.76 -20.16
N TYR A 73 1.81 -4.79 -19.97
CA TYR A 73 2.98 -4.68 -19.11
C TYR A 73 3.89 -3.51 -19.54
N ASN A 74 4.33 -2.72 -18.56
CA ASN A 74 5.24 -1.61 -18.80
C ASN A 74 6.30 -1.53 -17.69
N ASN A 75 7.50 -2.02 -17.98
CA ASN A 75 8.61 -2.00 -17.03
C ASN A 75 9.25 -0.62 -16.83
N ALA A 76 9.09 0.30 -17.80
CA ALA A 76 9.65 1.65 -17.70
C ALA A 76 9.04 2.48 -16.56
N THR A 77 7.91 2.01 -16.01
CA THR A 77 7.24 2.65 -14.88
C THR A 77 7.86 2.26 -13.55
N LEU A 78 8.49 1.09 -13.47
CA LEU A 78 9.06 0.55 -12.26
C LEU A 78 10.36 1.27 -11.86
N ASN A 79 10.70 1.23 -10.58
CA ASN A 79 11.98 1.75 -10.10
C ASN A 79 13.11 0.83 -10.54
N PRO A 80 14.04 1.27 -11.42
CA PRO A 80 15.10 0.41 -11.90
C PRO A 80 15.96 -0.17 -10.76
N THR A 81 16.23 -1.46 -10.82
CA THR A 81 17.06 -2.14 -9.80
C THR A 81 18.48 -1.59 -9.70
N SER A 82 18.99 -0.94 -10.77
CA SER A 82 20.28 -0.24 -10.78
C SER A 82 20.36 0.95 -9.81
N ASN A 83 19.21 1.50 -9.39
CA ASN A 83 19.18 2.62 -8.45
C ASN A 83 19.54 2.20 -7.02
N ARG A 84 19.43 0.92 -6.67
CA ARG A 84 19.63 0.41 -5.32
C ARG A 84 20.95 0.83 -4.67
N ASP A 85 22.04 0.89 -5.46
CA ASP A 85 23.37 1.21 -4.96
C ASP A 85 23.55 2.70 -4.66
N GLN A 86 22.66 3.52 -5.19
CA GLN A 86 22.67 4.98 -5.03
C GLN A 86 21.86 5.44 -3.80
N TYR A 87 21.01 4.60 -3.22
CA TYR A 87 20.26 4.91 -2.01
C TYR A 87 21.14 4.71 -0.76
N LEU A 88 21.88 5.77 -0.41
CA LEU A 88 22.92 5.71 0.61
C LEU A 88 22.40 5.91 2.04
N SER A 89 21.31 6.69 2.22
CA SER A 89 20.74 6.91 3.55
C SER A 89 19.74 5.81 3.93
N SER A 90 19.63 5.53 5.24
CA SER A 90 18.63 4.59 5.75
C SER A 90 17.21 4.98 5.35
N SER A 91 16.89 6.28 5.33
CA SER A 91 15.56 6.76 4.94
C SER A 91 15.28 6.49 3.45
N LYS A 92 16.23 6.75 2.56
CA LYS A 92 16.11 6.42 1.12
C LYS A 92 16.02 4.91 0.91
N ALA A 93 16.85 4.14 1.61
CA ALA A 93 16.81 2.69 1.56
C ALA A 93 15.44 2.17 2.02
N SER A 94 14.90 2.69 3.11
CA SER A 94 13.59 2.32 3.64
C SER A 94 12.46 2.57 2.64
N ILE A 95 12.33 3.81 2.19
CA ILE A 95 11.28 4.23 1.23
C ILE A 95 11.34 3.33 -0.01
N ASN A 96 12.53 3.13 -0.57
CA ASN A 96 12.69 2.37 -1.80
C ASN A 96 12.57 0.86 -1.61
N THR A 97 12.81 0.32 -0.41
CA THR A 97 12.45 -1.08 -0.10
C THR A 97 10.93 -1.28 -0.23
N GLY A 98 10.13 -0.34 0.26
CA GLY A 98 8.68 -0.37 0.08
C GLY A 98 8.25 -0.24 -1.39
N ILE A 99 8.86 0.65 -2.14
CA ILE A 99 8.63 0.84 -3.58
C ILE A 99 8.95 -0.45 -4.35
N TYR A 100 10.14 -1.03 -4.15
CA TYR A 100 10.51 -2.31 -4.78
C TYR A 100 9.59 -3.48 -4.40
N GLY A 101 9.02 -3.47 -3.19
CA GLY A 101 8.02 -4.46 -2.77
C GLY A 101 6.74 -4.41 -3.62
N VAL A 102 6.28 -3.22 -3.95
CA VAL A 102 5.10 -3.02 -4.83
C VAL A 102 5.44 -3.35 -6.27
N ASP A 103 6.61 -2.93 -6.76
CA ASP A 103 7.12 -3.28 -8.08
C ASP A 103 7.24 -4.80 -8.27
N PHE A 104 7.74 -5.51 -7.26
CA PHE A 104 7.76 -6.97 -7.27
C PHE A 104 6.36 -7.57 -7.43
N GLY A 105 5.37 -7.04 -6.70
CA GLY A 105 3.98 -7.47 -6.83
C GLY A 105 3.43 -7.25 -8.24
N TYR A 106 3.73 -6.12 -8.84
CA TYR A 106 3.38 -5.82 -10.23
C TYR A 106 4.01 -6.83 -11.21
N LEU A 107 5.31 -7.11 -11.08
CA LEU A 107 6.01 -8.10 -11.92
C LEU A 107 5.42 -9.50 -11.78
N LYS A 108 5.11 -9.92 -10.55
CA LYS A 108 4.49 -11.23 -10.27
C LYS A 108 3.20 -11.42 -11.05
N MET A 109 2.41 -10.39 -11.20
CA MET A 109 1.10 -10.49 -11.84
C MET A 109 1.18 -10.63 -13.34
N PHE A 110 2.21 -10.06 -13.95
CA PHE A 110 2.49 -10.28 -15.36
C PHE A 110 3.34 -11.53 -15.61
N GLY A 111 3.71 -12.29 -14.56
CA GLY A 111 4.50 -13.51 -14.69
C GLY A 111 5.92 -13.29 -15.20
N ILE A 112 6.51 -12.11 -14.94
CA ILE A 112 7.84 -11.75 -15.44
C ILE A 112 8.91 -12.33 -14.50
N GLY A 113 9.08 -13.66 -14.56
CA GLY A 113 9.84 -14.44 -13.58
C GLY A 113 11.28 -13.97 -13.36
N GLN A 114 12.05 -13.68 -14.41
CA GLN A 114 13.45 -13.24 -14.25
C GLN A 114 13.54 -11.88 -13.55
N GLU A 115 12.68 -10.93 -13.91
CA GLU A 115 12.64 -9.62 -13.26
C GLU A 115 12.19 -9.73 -11.80
N MET A 116 11.26 -10.60 -11.49
CA MET A 116 10.88 -10.88 -10.10
C MET A 116 12.10 -11.24 -9.24
N ILE A 117 12.97 -12.13 -9.74
CA ILE A 117 14.20 -12.51 -9.05
C ILE A 117 15.12 -11.30 -8.86
N ASN A 118 15.29 -10.46 -9.89
CA ASN A 118 16.11 -9.26 -9.82
C ASN A 118 15.59 -8.29 -8.74
N TYR A 119 14.27 -8.11 -8.66
CA TYR A 119 13.66 -7.23 -7.64
C TYR A 119 13.74 -7.84 -6.24
N MET A 120 13.59 -9.15 -6.07
CA MET A 120 13.80 -9.81 -4.79
C MET A 120 15.23 -9.65 -4.28
N VAL A 121 16.24 -9.84 -5.15
CA VAL A 121 17.64 -9.60 -4.82
C VAL A 121 17.85 -8.14 -4.43
N THR A 122 17.22 -7.21 -5.16
CA THR A 122 17.29 -5.78 -4.83
C THR A 122 16.68 -5.48 -3.46
N ILE A 123 15.51 -6.04 -3.14
CA ILE A 123 14.87 -5.89 -1.82
C ILE A 123 15.78 -6.45 -0.73
N ARG A 124 16.43 -7.61 -0.93
CA ARG A 124 17.39 -8.17 0.00
C ARG A 124 18.59 -7.22 0.24
N ASP A 125 19.17 -6.71 -0.83
CA ASP A 125 20.33 -5.82 -0.76
C ASP A 125 19.98 -4.51 -0.06
N MET A 126 18.77 -3.98 -0.29
CA MET A 126 18.25 -2.81 0.41
C MET A 126 18.01 -3.11 1.90
N SER A 127 17.46 -4.28 2.21
CA SER A 127 17.25 -4.73 3.60
C SER A 127 18.55 -4.87 4.36
N ASN A 128 19.60 -5.37 3.71
CA ASN A 128 20.95 -5.45 4.30
C ASN A 128 21.50 -4.05 4.65
N LYS A 129 21.27 -3.03 3.82
CA LYS A 129 21.62 -1.64 4.14
C LYS A 129 20.88 -1.13 5.38
N LEU A 130 19.69 -1.67 5.65
CA LEU A 130 18.92 -1.38 6.84
C LEU A 130 19.34 -2.24 8.05
N GLY A 131 20.38 -3.07 7.93
CA GLY A 131 20.81 -3.97 8.98
C GLY A 131 19.79 -5.06 9.33
N ILE A 132 18.96 -5.43 8.37
CA ILE A 132 18.00 -6.52 8.49
C ILE A 132 18.73 -7.83 8.14
N PRO A 133 18.56 -8.91 8.91
CA PRO A 133 19.24 -10.17 8.66
C PRO A 133 18.96 -10.75 7.27
N ASP A 134 20.03 -11.11 6.55
CA ASP A 134 19.97 -11.59 5.16
C ASP A 134 19.12 -12.87 5.00
N ASN A 135 19.07 -13.72 6.02
CA ASN A 135 18.33 -14.96 6.01
C ASN A 135 16.80 -14.77 5.90
N PHE A 136 16.26 -13.58 6.19
CA PHE A 136 14.83 -13.31 6.06
C PHE A 136 14.37 -13.33 4.60
N LEU A 137 15.27 -13.05 3.67
CA LEU A 137 14.99 -13.03 2.24
C LEU A 137 15.74 -14.12 1.45
N THR A 138 16.91 -14.57 1.92
CA THR A 138 17.70 -15.57 1.20
C THR A 138 16.96 -16.90 1.02
N GLU A 139 16.29 -17.40 2.05
CA GLU A 139 15.53 -18.64 1.94
C GLU A 139 14.25 -18.51 1.08
N PRO A 140 13.42 -17.47 1.23
CA PRO A 140 12.34 -17.18 0.29
C PRO A 140 12.82 -17.11 -1.16
N ILE A 141 13.92 -16.40 -1.45
CA ILE A 141 14.48 -16.28 -2.81
C ILE A 141 14.84 -17.64 -3.37
N LYS A 142 15.58 -18.50 -2.65
CA LYS A 142 15.96 -19.85 -3.09
C LYS A 142 14.75 -20.70 -3.40
N ARG A 143 13.72 -20.68 -2.55
CA ARG A 143 12.50 -21.46 -2.75
C ARG A 143 11.73 -21.00 -3.98
N ILE A 144 11.61 -19.70 -4.19
CA ILE A 144 10.95 -19.12 -5.36
C ILE A 144 11.74 -19.43 -6.64
N GLN A 145 13.08 -19.38 -6.59
CA GLN A 145 13.93 -19.76 -7.72
C GLN A 145 13.81 -21.25 -8.07
N ALA A 146 13.60 -22.11 -7.07
CA ALA A 146 13.42 -23.54 -7.28
C ALA A 146 12.05 -23.87 -7.91
N ASP A 147 11.01 -23.15 -7.55
CA ASP A 147 9.66 -23.34 -8.08
C ASP A 147 8.90 -22.01 -8.16
N MET A 148 8.71 -21.53 -9.39
CA MET A 148 7.92 -20.33 -9.70
C MET A 148 6.49 -20.64 -10.17
N SER A 149 6.10 -21.91 -10.17
CA SER A 149 4.80 -22.34 -10.71
C SER A 149 3.62 -22.04 -9.79
N GLU A 150 3.88 -21.84 -8.49
CA GLU A 150 2.86 -21.63 -7.45
C GLU A 150 2.78 -20.16 -7.01
N PRO A 151 1.91 -19.35 -7.65
CA PRO A 151 1.82 -17.92 -7.37
C PRO A 151 1.49 -17.57 -5.91
N ASP A 152 0.65 -18.35 -5.26
CA ASP A 152 0.24 -18.12 -3.87
C ASP A 152 1.38 -18.40 -2.89
N THR A 153 2.20 -19.40 -3.19
CA THR A 153 3.41 -19.72 -2.43
C THR A 153 4.43 -18.58 -2.49
N ILE A 154 4.65 -18.01 -3.68
CA ILE A 154 5.55 -16.85 -3.86
C ILE A 154 5.13 -15.70 -2.95
N MET A 155 3.84 -15.39 -2.97
CA MET A 155 3.32 -14.25 -2.21
C MET A 155 3.36 -14.51 -0.71
N SER A 156 3.02 -15.73 -0.26
CA SER A 156 3.12 -16.10 1.15
C SER A 156 4.55 -15.99 1.67
N LEU A 157 5.54 -16.47 0.91
CA LEU A 157 6.96 -16.39 1.28
C LEU A 157 7.45 -14.94 1.40
N MET A 158 7.05 -14.08 0.48
CA MET A 158 7.41 -12.67 0.53
C MET A 158 6.71 -11.96 1.70
N ASN A 159 5.45 -12.30 1.96
CA ASN A 159 4.72 -11.76 3.10
C ASN A 159 5.41 -12.08 4.42
N ASP A 160 5.75 -13.35 4.64
CA ASP A 160 6.47 -13.79 5.84
C ASP A 160 7.81 -13.08 5.99
N ALA A 161 8.52 -12.88 4.87
CA ALA A 161 9.80 -12.17 4.88
C ALA A 161 9.63 -10.71 5.32
N PHE A 162 8.66 -10.00 4.75
CA PHE A 162 8.40 -8.62 5.11
C PHE A 162 7.91 -8.48 6.56
N THR A 163 7.08 -9.39 7.04
CA THR A 163 6.66 -9.44 8.45
C THR A 163 7.87 -9.54 9.38
N LYS A 164 8.79 -10.46 9.10
CA LYS A 164 10.03 -10.62 9.88
C LYS A 164 10.92 -9.38 9.84
N MET A 165 11.00 -8.72 8.68
CA MET A 165 11.76 -7.47 8.52
C MET A 165 11.20 -6.38 9.43
N GLU A 166 9.88 -6.20 9.45
CA GLU A 166 9.24 -5.21 10.30
C GLU A 166 9.41 -5.53 11.79
N ASP A 167 9.17 -6.77 12.20
CA ASP A 167 9.34 -7.19 13.58
C ASP A 167 10.78 -6.92 14.06
N HIS A 168 11.76 -7.18 13.19
CA HIS A 168 13.15 -6.89 13.46
C HIS A 168 13.42 -5.38 13.65
N LEU A 169 12.86 -4.55 12.76
CA LEU A 169 12.99 -3.10 12.85
C LEU A 169 12.35 -2.56 14.14
N ARG A 170 11.16 -3.07 14.49
CA ARG A 170 10.45 -2.69 15.71
C ARG A 170 11.20 -3.12 16.96
N ALA A 171 11.67 -4.37 17.01
CA ALA A 171 12.46 -4.86 18.13
C ALA A 171 13.76 -4.06 18.34
N GLY A 172 14.30 -3.47 17.28
CA GLY A 172 15.44 -2.58 17.29
C GLY A 172 15.14 -1.10 17.57
N GLY A 173 13.89 -0.73 17.90
CA GLY A 173 13.48 0.67 18.13
C GLY A 173 13.53 1.53 16.87
N ARG A 174 13.33 0.92 15.68
CA ARG A 174 13.40 1.59 14.36
C ARG A 174 12.06 1.59 13.65
N GLU A 175 10.99 1.87 14.39
CA GLU A 175 9.63 1.91 13.85
C GLU A 175 9.45 2.99 12.79
N SER A 176 10.17 4.13 12.88
CA SER A 176 10.14 5.17 11.83
C SER A 176 10.64 4.64 10.48
N THR A 177 11.66 3.76 10.50
CA THR A 177 12.15 3.07 9.31
C THR A 177 11.06 2.20 8.67
N ALA A 178 10.33 1.41 9.49
CA ALA A 178 9.18 0.65 9.01
C ALA A 178 8.09 1.56 8.42
N GLY A 179 7.82 2.69 9.08
CA GLY A 179 6.87 3.70 8.61
C GLY A 179 7.21 4.29 7.24
N LEU A 180 8.47 4.62 7.02
CA LEU A 180 8.96 5.12 5.73
C LEU A 180 8.82 4.07 4.61
N MET A 181 9.01 2.80 4.93
CA MET A 181 8.80 1.69 4.00
C MET A 181 7.32 1.58 3.57
N VAL A 182 6.39 1.60 4.55
CA VAL A 182 4.93 1.57 4.29
C VAL A 182 4.53 2.75 3.41
N MET A 183 5.02 3.94 3.73
CA MET A 183 4.75 5.14 2.96
C MET A 183 5.26 5.04 1.51
N GLY A 184 6.47 4.53 1.30
CA GLY A 184 7.03 4.32 -0.03
C GLY A 184 6.18 3.38 -0.86
N GLY A 185 5.76 2.26 -0.29
CA GLY A 185 4.85 1.33 -0.95
C GLY A 185 3.50 1.94 -1.31
N TRP A 186 2.89 2.71 -0.40
CA TRP A 186 1.62 3.38 -0.69
C TRP A 186 1.75 4.37 -1.87
N VAL A 187 2.82 5.16 -1.89
CA VAL A 187 3.06 6.12 -2.98
C VAL A 187 3.28 5.39 -4.31
N GLU A 188 4.01 4.28 -4.33
CA GLU A 188 4.21 3.47 -5.54
C GLU A 188 2.90 2.86 -6.05
N ALA A 189 2.08 2.30 -5.18
CA ALA A 189 0.77 1.78 -5.55
C ALA A 189 -0.12 2.87 -6.17
N MET A 190 -0.15 4.07 -5.57
CA MET A 190 -0.85 5.23 -6.11
C MET A 190 -0.27 5.68 -7.44
N PHE A 191 1.05 5.64 -7.60
CA PHE A 191 1.72 5.97 -8.85
C PHE A 191 1.31 5.00 -9.97
N ILE A 192 1.37 3.70 -9.73
CA ILE A 192 0.93 2.68 -10.70
C ILE A 192 -0.56 2.90 -11.05
N ALA A 193 -1.42 3.05 -10.06
CA ALA A 193 -2.85 3.25 -10.28
C ALA A 193 -3.15 4.48 -11.13
N THR A 194 -2.48 5.59 -10.85
CA THR A 194 -2.77 6.87 -11.51
C THR A 194 -2.05 7.06 -12.84
N GLN A 195 -0.89 6.43 -13.06
CA GLN A 195 -0.11 6.59 -14.29
C GLN A 195 -0.42 5.52 -15.35
N LEU A 196 -0.73 4.29 -14.93
CA LEU A 196 -0.93 3.18 -15.85
C LEU A 196 -2.40 2.80 -16.03
N VAL A 197 -3.21 2.91 -14.98
CA VAL A 197 -4.60 2.43 -15.01
C VAL A 197 -5.58 3.55 -15.34
N TYR A 198 -5.43 4.70 -14.70
CA TYR A 198 -6.31 5.84 -14.90
C TYR A 198 -6.07 6.50 -16.25
N ASN A 199 -7.11 6.52 -17.09
CA ASN A 199 -7.10 7.23 -18.37
C ASN A 199 -7.98 8.49 -18.28
N PRO A 200 -7.40 9.71 -18.25
CA PRO A 200 -8.17 10.95 -18.12
C PRO A 200 -9.07 11.25 -19.31
N ALA A 201 -8.77 10.71 -20.51
CA ALA A 201 -9.60 10.90 -21.70
C ALA A 201 -10.85 10.00 -21.69
N LYS A 202 -10.78 8.86 -20.99
CA LYS A 202 -11.87 7.91 -20.83
C LYS A 202 -11.78 7.28 -19.45
N PRO A 203 -12.18 7.99 -18.38
CA PRO A 203 -12.12 7.46 -17.02
C PRO A 203 -13.01 6.23 -16.87
N ASP A 204 -12.45 5.13 -16.37
CA ASP A 204 -13.20 3.97 -15.95
C ASP A 204 -13.76 4.20 -14.54
N PRO A 205 -15.07 4.05 -14.30
CA PRO A 205 -15.69 4.35 -13.01
C PRO A 205 -15.10 3.55 -11.85
N GLU A 206 -14.76 2.28 -12.04
CA GLU A 206 -14.17 1.44 -10.99
C GLU A 206 -12.77 1.91 -10.64
N VAL A 207 -11.96 2.32 -11.63
CA VAL A 207 -10.62 2.90 -11.40
C VAL A 207 -10.74 4.21 -10.62
N VAL A 208 -11.69 5.07 -11.01
CA VAL A 208 -11.95 6.33 -10.33
C VAL A 208 -12.35 6.08 -8.87
N GLU A 209 -13.26 5.13 -8.64
CA GLU A 209 -13.70 4.74 -7.29
C GLU A 209 -12.51 4.27 -6.44
N LYS A 210 -11.68 3.37 -6.95
CA LYS A 210 -10.53 2.84 -6.23
C LYS A 210 -9.47 3.91 -5.91
N ILE A 211 -9.25 4.86 -6.79
CA ILE A 211 -8.38 6.00 -6.52
C ILE A 211 -9.01 6.91 -5.46
N ALA A 212 -10.30 7.22 -5.57
CA ALA A 212 -10.99 8.09 -4.63
C ALA A 212 -11.05 7.51 -3.20
N GLU A 213 -11.27 6.22 -3.06
CA GLU A 213 -11.25 5.49 -1.77
C GLU A 213 -9.92 5.64 -1.02
N GLN A 214 -8.82 5.97 -1.72
CA GLN A 214 -7.53 6.23 -1.09
C GLN A 214 -7.52 7.49 -0.21
N LYS A 215 -8.57 8.31 -0.24
CA LYS A 215 -8.84 9.36 0.74
C LYS A 215 -8.77 8.83 2.19
N TYR A 216 -9.37 7.69 2.43
CA TYR A 216 -9.43 7.07 3.75
C TYR A 216 -8.07 6.48 4.15
N THR A 217 -7.43 5.79 3.23
CA THR A 217 -6.13 5.17 3.46
C THR A 217 -5.04 6.19 3.72
N LEU A 218 -5.05 7.31 2.95
CA LEU A 218 -4.12 8.41 3.19
C LEU A 218 -4.30 9.01 4.58
N THR A 219 -5.54 9.08 5.07
CA THR A 219 -5.83 9.56 6.42
C THR A 219 -5.24 8.63 7.48
N THR A 220 -5.39 7.32 7.28
CA THR A 220 -4.81 6.30 8.17
C THR A 220 -3.28 6.34 8.13
N LEU A 221 -2.67 6.43 6.93
CA LEU A 221 -1.22 6.57 6.77
C LEU A 221 -0.69 7.79 7.50
N LEU A 222 -1.35 8.93 7.38
CA LEU A 222 -0.97 10.16 8.07
C LEU A 222 -1.10 10.04 9.60
N SER A 223 -2.12 9.36 10.10
CA SER A 223 -2.29 9.08 11.52
C SER A 223 -1.18 8.18 12.05
N PHE A 224 -0.82 7.16 11.29
CA PHE A 224 0.28 6.28 11.61
C PHE A 224 1.63 7.03 11.66
N MET A 225 1.93 7.86 10.65
CA MET A 225 3.17 8.63 10.58
C MET A 225 3.32 9.64 11.73
N LYS A 226 2.23 10.06 12.36
CA LYS A 226 2.26 10.94 13.54
C LYS A 226 3.09 10.40 14.69
N ASN A 227 3.13 9.08 14.84
CA ASN A 227 3.84 8.44 15.94
C ASN A 227 5.37 8.57 15.84
N TYR A 228 5.89 9.10 14.71
CA TYR A 228 7.32 9.13 14.37
C TYR A 228 7.78 10.56 13.99
N TYR A 229 7.16 11.59 14.54
CA TYR A 229 7.52 12.98 14.25
C TYR A 229 8.84 13.45 14.90
N ASP A 230 9.49 12.62 15.65
CA ASP A 230 10.89 12.75 16.07
C ASP A 230 11.87 12.52 14.91
N ASP A 231 11.46 11.81 13.86
CA ASP A 231 12.25 11.62 12.64
C ASP A 231 11.97 12.77 11.65
N PRO A 232 12.96 13.61 11.30
CA PRO A 232 12.78 14.74 10.40
C PRO A 232 12.38 14.34 8.98
N VAL A 233 12.75 13.13 8.51
CA VAL A 233 12.37 12.62 7.19
C VAL A 233 10.90 12.23 7.19
N VAL A 234 10.42 11.63 8.27
CA VAL A 234 8.98 11.36 8.46
C VAL A 234 8.19 12.66 8.43
N VAL A 235 8.63 13.69 9.16
CA VAL A 235 7.99 15.01 9.15
C VAL A 235 7.96 15.62 7.76
N TYR A 236 9.07 15.53 7.03
CA TYR A 236 9.18 16.05 5.67
C TYR A 236 8.14 15.43 4.72
N TYR A 237 8.08 14.11 4.64
CA TYR A 237 7.14 13.42 3.76
C TYR A 237 5.70 13.52 4.24
N THR A 238 5.46 13.56 5.55
CA THR A 238 4.12 13.80 6.09
C THR A 238 3.55 15.15 5.65
N LYS A 239 4.36 16.22 5.59
CA LYS A 239 3.92 17.51 5.05
C LYS A 239 3.48 17.40 3.59
N LYS A 240 4.21 16.65 2.78
CA LYS A 240 3.86 16.41 1.36
C LYS A 240 2.59 15.58 1.22
N LEU A 241 2.43 14.53 2.02
CA LEU A 241 1.20 13.74 2.04
C LEU A 241 -0.02 14.54 2.52
N LYS A 242 0.16 15.43 3.49
CA LYS A 242 -0.90 16.38 3.90
C LYS A 242 -1.30 17.32 2.78
N PHE A 243 -0.33 17.76 1.96
CA PHE A 243 -0.64 18.56 0.79
C PHE A 243 -1.44 17.74 -0.25
N LEU A 244 -1.06 16.51 -0.50
CA LEU A 244 -1.83 15.58 -1.35
C LEU A 244 -3.24 15.37 -0.80
N LYS A 245 -3.37 15.24 0.52
CA LYS A 245 -4.67 15.08 1.19
C LYS A 245 -5.63 16.24 0.88
N ASN A 246 -5.13 17.47 0.70
CA ASN A 246 -6.00 18.60 0.36
C ASN A 246 -6.75 18.38 -0.96
N TYR A 247 -6.18 17.65 -1.93
CA TYR A 247 -6.92 17.28 -3.15
C TYR A 247 -8.01 16.25 -2.85
N PHE A 248 -7.73 15.27 -2.01
CA PHE A 248 -8.73 14.27 -1.58
C PHE A 248 -9.86 14.91 -0.74
N ASP A 249 -9.57 15.99 -0.02
CA ASP A 249 -10.58 16.68 0.79
C ASP A 249 -11.52 17.56 -0.04
N THR A 250 -11.27 17.75 -1.35
CA THR A 250 -12.14 18.54 -2.23
C THR A 250 -13.38 17.80 -2.71
N PHE A 251 -13.53 16.51 -2.45
CA PHE A 251 -14.66 15.71 -2.87
C PHE A 251 -15.16 14.79 -1.75
N ASP A 252 -16.39 14.34 -1.90
CA ASP A 252 -17.03 13.37 -1.00
C ASP A 252 -17.35 12.06 -1.72
N ILE A 253 -17.43 10.99 -0.95
CA ILE A 253 -17.83 9.66 -1.39
C ILE A 253 -19.07 9.31 -0.59
N TYR A 254 -20.20 9.11 -1.29
CA TYR A 254 -21.46 8.72 -0.69
C TYR A 254 -21.74 7.27 -1.01
N PHE A 255 -21.86 6.44 0.00
CA PHE A 255 -22.29 5.06 -0.17
C PHE A 255 -23.82 5.01 -0.26
N LYS A 256 -24.38 4.51 -1.35
CA LYS A 256 -25.82 4.36 -1.51
C LYS A 256 -26.36 3.34 -0.53
N LYS A 257 -27.35 3.76 0.25
CA LYS A 257 -28.09 2.87 1.15
C LYS A 257 -29.05 2.03 0.32
N GLY A 258 -28.93 0.72 0.32
CA GLY A 258 -29.98 -0.17 -0.13
C GLY A 258 -29.66 -1.13 -1.27
N ASP A 259 -28.56 -0.98 -1.97
CA ASP A 259 -28.21 -1.88 -3.08
C ASP A 259 -27.16 -2.91 -2.64
N LEU A 260 -27.38 -3.53 -1.51
CA LEU A 260 -26.57 -4.64 -1.04
C LEU A 260 -27.10 -5.92 -1.69
N GLU A 261 -26.50 -6.36 -2.78
CA GLU A 261 -26.74 -7.69 -3.33
C GLU A 261 -25.97 -8.74 -2.52
N ILE A 262 -26.73 -9.71 -1.99
CA ILE A 262 -26.14 -10.85 -1.29
C ILE A 262 -26.05 -12.01 -2.28
N ASP A 263 -24.86 -12.28 -2.79
CA ASP A 263 -24.59 -13.53 -3.51
C ASP A 263 -24.45 -14.66 -2.47
N ARG A 264 -25.56 -15.32 -2.17
CA ARG A 264 -25.64 -16.40 -1.19
C ARG A 264 -24.81 -17.63 -1.58
N SER A 265 -24.52 -17.81 -2.87
CA SER A 265 -23.75 -18.94 -3.38
C SER A 265 -22.27 -18.78 -3.10
N LYS A 266 -21.79 -17.53 -3.11
CA LYS A 266 -20.38 -17.17 -2.85
C LYS A 266 -20.16 -16.52 -1.49
N GLN A 267 -21.24 -16.32 -0.71
CA GLN A 267 -21.20 -15.60 0.58
C GLN A 267 -20.56 -14.19 0.47
N VAL A 268 -20.78 -13.50 -0.66
CA VAL A 268 -20.21 -12.20 -0.95
C VAL A 268 -21.32 -11.14 -0.97
N PHE A 269 -21.06 -10.03 -0.28
CA PHE A 269 -21.90 -8.83 -0.36
C PHE A 269 -21.33 -7.94 -1.47
N ARG A 270 -22.19 -7.51 -2.38
CA ARG A 270 -21.85 -6.52 -3.41
C ARG A 270 -22.65 -5.25 -3.16
N SER A 271 -21.97 -4.12 -3.10
CA SER A 271 -22.61 -2.81 -3.14
C SER A 271 -22.68 -2.34 -4.60
N SER A 272 -23.83 -1.88 -5.05
CA SER A 272 -24.05 -1.42 -6.43
C SER A 272 -23.67 0.05 -6.64
N GLY A 273 -22.58 0.50 -6.00
CA GLY A 273 -21.96 1.77 -6.35
C GLY A 273 -22.00 2.81 -5.23
N SER A 274 -20.92 3.54 -5.15
CA SER A 274 -20.79 4.81 -4.45
C SER A 274 -21.12 5.96 -5.41
N GLU A 275 -21.72 7.03 -4.90
CA GLU A 275 -21.80 8.29 -5.61
C GLU A 275 -20.64 9.18 -5.15
N MET A 276 -19.85 9.67 -6.11
CA MET A 276 -18.67 10.48 -5.83
C MET A 276 -18.76 11.83 -6.49
N THR A 277 -18.32 12.86 -5.79
CA THR A 277 -18.23 14.23 -6.34
C THR A 277 -16.86 14.55 -6.93
N VAL A 278 -15.98 13.56 -7.05
CA VAL A 278 -14.64 13.74 -7.60
C VAL A 278 -14.71 14.14 -9.09
N THR A 279 -13.88 15.11 -9.46
CA THR A 279 -13.79 15.60 -10.85
C THR A 279 -12.54 15.05 -11.54
N VAL A 280 -12.55 14.99 -12.88
CA VAL A 280 -11.37 14.64 -13.68
C VAL A 280 -10.21 15.60 -13.39
N GLU A 281 -10.49 16.88 -13.16
CA GLU A 281 -9.46 17.86 -12.80
C GLU A 281 -8.79 17.52 -11.48
N THR A 282 -9.56 17.15 -10.45
CA THR A 282 -9.02 16.72 -9.15
C THR A 282 -8.17 15.46 -9.29
N LEU A 283 -8.65 14.46 -10.04
CA LEU A 283 -7.89 13.24 -10.29
C LEU A 283 -6.56 13.52 -11.02
N ASN A 284 -6.56 14.42 -11.99
CA ASN A 284 -5.33 14.85 -12.66
C ASN A 284 -4.35 15.55 -11.70
N LYS A 285 -4.83 16.39 -10.78
CA LYS A 285 -4.00 17.00 -9.73
C LYS A 285 -3.39 15.95 -8.81
N ILE A 286 -4.16 14.94 -8.40
CA ILE A 286 -3.69 13.80 -7.60
C ILE A 286 -2.62 13.04 -8.38
N ARG A 287 -2.90 12.66 -9.63
CA ARG A 287 -1.98 11.97 -10.53
C ARG A 287 -0.64 12.69 -10.67
N ASP A 288 -0.69 13.98 -10.99
CA ASP A 288 0.50 14.80 -11.22
C ASP A 288 1.32 14.98 -9.93
N TYR A 289 0.64 15.13 -8.80
CA TYR A 289 1.32 15.28 -7.52
C TYR A 289 1.97 13.98 -7.06
N VAL A 290 1.27 12.85 -7.18
CA VAL A 290 1.81 11.51 -6.89
C VAL A 290 3.03 11.22 -7.75
N SER A 291 2.98 11.55 -9.04
CA SER A 291 4.12 11.39 -9.95
C SER A 291 5.35 12.18 -9.51
N LYS A 292 5.16 13.44 -9.09
CA LYS A 292 6.25 14.28 -8.57
C LYS A 292 6.82 13.73 -7.27
N LEU A 293 5.96 13.32 -6.35
CA LEU A 293 6.35 12.77 -5.05
C LEU A 293 7.14 11.47 -5.23
N ARG A 294 6.65 10.57 -6.07
CA ARG A 294 7.32 9.31 -6.41
C ARG A 294 8.69 9.57 -7.06
N THR A 295 8.76 10.49 -8.03
CA THR A 295 10.02 10.85 -8.69
C THR A 295 11.07 11.31 -7.67
N GLU A 296 10.69 12.14 -6.72
CA GLU A 296 11.59 12.58 -5.64
C GLU A 296 12.06 11.41 -4.76
N MET A 297 11.17 10.45 -4.47
CA MET A 297 11.50 9.28 -3.64
C MET A 297 12.52 8.37 -4.31
N VAL A 298 12.38 8.13 -5.62
CA VAL A 298 13.25 7.23 -6.38
C VAL A 298 14.50 7.92 -6.97
N THR A 299 14.53 9.23 -7.00
CA THR A 299 15.77 9.94 -7.35
C THR A 299 16.78 9.75 -6.23
N PRO A 300 17.97 9.24 -6.53
CA PRO A 300 19.02 8.96 -5.53
C PRO A 300 19.43 10.16 -4.69
#